data_42f4c746d7b3858b912939ad5dcda7e7
#
_entry.id   42f4c746d7b3858b912939ad5dcda7e7
#
_cell.length_a   1.000
_cell.length_b   1.000
_cell.length_c   1.000
_cell.angle_alpha   90.00
_cell.angle_beta   90.00
_cell.angle_gamma   90.00
#
_symmetry.space_group_name_H-M   'P 1'
#
loop_
_entity.id
_entity.type
_entity.pdbx_description
1 polymer ?
#
loop_
_entity_poly.entity_id
_entity_poly.type
_entity_poly.pdbx_seq_one_letter_code
_entity_poly.pdbx_strand_id
1 'polypeptide(L)'
;MKNLLKAAVCAVIVCAMAFALAACGGSEPAPAETKDYDVIDIAKSVSENVSFEDEYLTAVADIAFELNRDEIALDSVAEENGAKQAAVYVSGAYPEMIFAIKAVDANAADQVMKAIEKILDNYEKNYTNYGPEQVSKITSAVKVIRGQYVFVIVSNDNAAAQTYLNGLLG
;
A
#
# COMPACT_ATOMS: atom_id res chain seq x y z
N MET A 1 -13.78 -0.62 68.11
CA MET A 1 -14.72 -0.11 67.11
C MET A 1 -14.16 1.04 66.26
N LYS A 2 -13.40 2.02 66.81
CA LYS A 2 -12.87 3.16 66.02
C LYS A 2 -11.82 2.78 64.95
N ASN A 3 -11.08 1.69 65.14
CA ASN A 3 -10.02 1.25 64.21
C ASN A 3 -10.54 0.44 63.01
N LEU A 4 -11.68 -0.25 63.18
CA LEU A 4 -12.36 -0.96 62.07
C LEU A 4 -13.03 0.00 61.08
N LEU A 5 -13.55 1.12 61.59
CA LEU A 5 -14.19 2.12 60.74
C LEU A 5 -13.17 2.86 59.87
N LYS A 6 -11.95 3.10 60.38
CA LYS A 6 -10.86 3.72 59.62
C LYS A 6 -10.33 2.79 58.53
N ALA A 7 -10.24 1.48 58.76
CA ALA A 7 -9.80 0.50 57.77
C ALA A 7 -10.85 0.35 56.64
N ALA A 8 -12.13 0.39 56.95
CA ALA A 8 -13.19 0.30 55.96
C ALA A 8 -13.26 1.54 55.05
N VAL A 9 -13.00 2.73 55.58
CA VAL A 9 -12.97 3.99 54.79
C VAL A 9 -11.75 4.02 53.85
N CYS A 10 -10.59 3.56 54.30
CA CYS A 10 -9.41 3.47 53.43
C CYS A 10 -9.59 2.44 52.30
N ALA A 11 -10.24 1.31 52.56
CA ALA A 11 -10.49 0.29 51.54
C ALA A 11 -11.43 0.80 50.44
N VAL A 12 -12.46 1.58 50.81
CA VAL A 12 -13.43 2.17 49.85
C VAL A 12 -12.72 3.23 48.97
N ILE A 13 -11.86 4.06 49.54
CA ILE A 13 -11.13 5.10 48.79
C ILE A 13 -10.13 4.47 47.79
N VAL A 14 -9.44 3.38 48.18
CA VAL A 14 -8.51 2.69 47.30
C VAL A 14 -9.26 2.01 46.13
N CYS A 15 -10.43 1.42 46.38
CA CYS A 15 -11.27 0.86 45.32
C CYS A 15 -11.83 1.94 44.36
N ALA A 16 -12.20 3.13 44.88
CA ALA A 16 -12.70 4.22 44.05
C ALA A 16 -11.61 4.81 43.13
N MET A 17 -10.32 4.85 43.58
CA MET A 17 -9.20 5.30 42.75
C MET A 17 -8.80 4.27 41.68
N ALA A 18 -9.01 2.97 41.94
CA ALA A 18 -8.73 1.93 40.94
C ALA A 18 -9.72 1.96 39.75
N PHE A 19 -10.97 2.40 39.98
CA PHE A 19 -11.95 2.57 38.91
C PHE A 19 -11.77 3.86 38.11
N ALA A 20 -11.12 4.89 38.65
CA ALA A 20 -10.86 6.14 37.93
C ALA A 20 -9.69 6.04 36.93
N LEU A 21 -8.79 5.09 37.12
CA LEU A 21 -7.66 4.82 36.19
C LEU A 21 -8.06 3.94 34.98
N ALA A 22 -9.22 3.24 35.05
CA ALA A 22 -9.71 2.45 33.93
C ALA A 22 -10.52 3.27 32.91
N ALA A 23 -10.85 4.55 33.21
CA ALA A 23 -11.64 5.42 32.33
C ALA A 23 -10.81 6.35 31.45
N CYS A 24 -9.46 6.31 31.55
CA CYS A 24 -8.55 7.07 30.68
C CYS A 24 -7.63 6.17 29.84
N GLY A 25 -8.01 4.91 29.65
CA GLY A 25 -7.44 4.06 28.61
C GLY A 25 -8.13 4.41 27.30
N GLY A 26 -7.61 5.40 26.57
CA GLY A 26 -7.85 5.48 25.14
C GLY A 26 -7.44 4.10 24.59
N SER A 27 -8.42 3.32 24.14
CA SER A 27 -8.14 2.14 23.33
C SER A 27 -7.40 2.67 22.11
N GLU A 28 -6.09 2.56 22.11
CA GLU A 28 -5.32 2.55 20.88
C GLU A 28 -6.03 1.52 20.00
N PRO A 29 -6.58 1.89 18.82
CA PRO A 29 -7.21 0.90 17.97
C PRO A 29 -6.17 -0.20 17.78
N ALA A 30 -6.52 -1.44 18.14
CA ALA A 30 -5.69 -2.59 17.88
C ALA A 30 -5.23 -2.47 16.42
N PRO A 31 -3.92 -2.66 16.11
CA PRO A 31 -3.45 -2.60 14.74
C PRO A 31 -4.37 -3.53 13.94
N ALA A 32 -5.06 -3.00 12.94
CA ALA A 32 -5.88 -3.81 12.07
C ALA A 32 -4.96 -4.95 11.60
N GLU A 33 -5.38 -6.19 11.80
CA GLU A 33 -4.64 -7.36 11.33
C GLU A 33 -4.39 -7.13 9.86
N THR A 34 -3.17 -6.73 9.51
CA THR A 34 -2.77 -6.53 8.13
C THR A 34 -2.68 -7.92 7.51
N LYS A 35 -3.67 -8.26 6.69
CA LYS A 35 -3.62 -9.46 5.86
C LYS A 35 -2.29 -9.47 5.13
N ASP A 36 -1.60 -10.58 5.15
CA ASP A 36 -0.35 -10.73 4.40
C ASP A 36 -0.71 -10.98 2.92
N TYR A 37 -0.16 -10.17 2.03
CA TYR A 37 -0.41 -10.24 0.59
C TYR A 37 0.86 -10.67 -0.12
N ASP A 38 0.75 -11.68 -0.98
CA ASP A 38 1.79 -11.99 -1.95
C ASP A 38 1.70 -11.00 -3.13
N VAL A 39 2.56 -9.99 -3.12
CA VAL A 39 2.56 -8.93 -4.13
C VAL A 39 2.94 -9.43 -5.50
N ILE A 40 3.75 -10.50 -5.59
CA ILE A 40 4.18 -11.08 -6.86
C ILE A 40 3.00 -11.81 -7.52
N ASP A 41 2.30 -12.62 -6.75
CA ASP A 41 1.10 -13.34 -7.24
C ASP A 41 -0.03 -12.36 -7.58
N ILE A 42 -0.23 -11.30 -6.80
CA ILE A 42 -1.22 -10.26 -7.10
C ILE A 42 -0.87 -9.55 -8.41
N ALA A 43 0.37 -9.10 -8.59
CA ALA A 43 0.79 -8.42 -9.84
C ALA A 43 0.60 -9.30 -11.06
N LYS A 44 0.99 -10.58 -10.96
CA LYS A 44 0.79 -11.57 -12.00
C LYS A 44 -0.70 -11.76 -12.31
N SER A 45 -1.52 -11.94 -11.28
CA SER A 45 -2.97 -12.09 -11.44
C SER A 45 -3.60 -10.89 -12.12
N VAL A 46 -3.17 -9.67 -11.76
CA VAL A 46 -3.62 -8.43 -12.41
C VAL A 46 -3.19 -8.40 -13.88
N SER A 47 -1.94 -8.74 -14.19
CA SER A 47 -1.43 -8.73 -15.58
C SER A 47 -2.17 -9.71 -16.50
N GLU A 48 -2.70 -10.80 -15.95
CA GLU A 48 -3.40 -11.85 -16.69
C GLU A 48 -4.92 -11.60 -16.82
N ASN A 49 -5.53 -10.80 -15.94
CA ASN A 49 -6.99 -10.68 -15.84
C ASN A 49 -7.54 -9.26 -16.02
N VAL A 50 -6.68 -8.24 -16.05
CA VAL A 50 -7.05 -6.86 -16.34
C VAL A 50 -6.78 -6.55 -17.81
N SER A 51 -7.61 -5.72 -18.43
CA SER A 51 -7.46 -5.33 -19.83
C SER A 51 -6.38 -4.26 -19.99
N PHE A 52 -5.40 -4.54 -20.84
CA PHE A 52 -4.38 -3.60 -21.28
C PHE A 52 -4.48 -3.42 -22.80
N GLU A 53 -4.04 -2.28 -23.33
CA GLU A 53 -3.97 -2.03 -24.76
C GLU A 53 -2.78 -2.78 -25.38
N ASP A 54 -1.68 -2.88 -24.63
CA ASP A 54 -0.60 -3.80 -24.94
C ASP A 54 -1.05 -5.23 -24.63
N GLU A 55 -0.97 -6.11 -25.62
CA GLU A 55 -1.38 -7.51 -25.46
C GLU A 55 -0.62 -8.23 -24.33
N TYR A 56 0.63 -7.78 -24.09
CA TYR A 56 1.48 -8.37 -23.05
C TYR A 56 2.28 -7.30 -22.33
N LEU A 57 2.03 -7.14 -21.03
CA LEU A 57 2.94 -6.39 -20.16
C LEU A 57 4.20 -7.22 -19.91
N THR A 58 5.35 -6.59 -19.95
CA THR A 58 6.63 -7.23 -19.65
C THR A 58 6.94 -7.10 -18.16
N ALA A 59 7.16 -8.25 -17.50
CA ALA A 59 7.69 -8.26 -16.14
C ALA A 59 9.13 -7.73 -16.16
N VAL A 60 9.41 -6.76 -15.29
CA VAL A 60 10.75 -6.18 -15.15
C VAL A 60 11.65 -7.16 -14.41
N ALA A 61 12.70 -7.63 -15.06
CA ALA A 61 13.62 -8.61 -14.50
C ALA A 61 14.53 -8.00 -13.43
N ASP A 62 14.97 -6.75 -13.61
CA ASP A 62 15.80 -6.01 -12.66
C ASP A 62 14.97 -4.95 -11.95
N ILE A 63 14.17 -5.42 -10.98
CA ILE A 63 13.32 -4.56 -10.15
C ILE A 63 14.16 -3.50 -9.42
N ALA A 64 15.39 -3.81 -9.04
CA ALA A 64 16.28 -2.88 -8.37
C ALA A 64 16.61 -1.68 -9.27
N PHE A 65 16.86 -1.92 -10.55
CA PHE A 65 17.11 -0.87 -11.52
C PHE A 65 15.88 0.00 -11.75
N GLU A 66 14.71 -0.60 -11.94
CA GLU A 66 13.46 0.14 -12.17
C GLU A 66 13.02 0.95 -10.95
N LEU A 67 13.12 0.39 -9.75
CA LEU A 67 12.74 1.10 -8.52
C LEU A 67 13.70 2.24 -8.17
N ASN A 68 15.00 2.11 -8.45
CA ASN A 68 15.97 3.20 -8.22
C ASN A 68 15.91 4.30 -9.28
N ARG A 69 15.38 4.01 -10.45
CA ARG A 69 15.38 4.91 -11.59
C ARG A 69 14.68 6.24 -11.31
N ASP A 70 13.61 6.20 -10.52
CA ASP A 70 12.75 7.35 -10.21
C ASP A 70 12.61 7.60 -8.69
N GLU A 71 13.68 7.36 -7.93
CA GLU A 71 13.80 7.70 -6.50
C GLU A 71 12.97 6.82 -5.54
N ILE A 72 12.54 5.63 -5.95
CA ILE A 72 12.04 4.66 -4.96
C ILE A 72 13.25 4.06 -4.25
N ALA A 73 13.47 4.47 -2.99
CA ALA A 73 14.57 3.93 -2.20
C ALA A 73 14.41 2.41 -2.02
N LEU A 74 15.39 1.62 -2.45
CA LEU A 74 15.33 0.15 -2.34
C LEU A 74 15.27 -0.36 -0.91
N ASP A 75 15.80 0.38 0.05
CA ASP A 75 15.71 0.11 1.48
C ASP A 75 14.28 0.31 2.02
N SER A 76 13.42 1.03 1.31
CA SER A 76 11.98 1.12 1.62
C SER A 76 11.19 -0.12 1.20
N VAL A 77 11.76 -1.02 0.37
CA VAL A 77 11.12 -2.26 -0.09
C VAL A 77 11.51 -3.41 0.83
N ALA A 78 10.52 -4.14 1.33
CA ALA A 78 10.75 -5.31 2.17
C ALA A 78 11.55 -6.39 1.41
N GLU A 79 12.30 -7.18 2.15
CA GLU A 79 13.11 -8.27 1.61
C GLU A 79 12.80 -9.56 2.33
N GLU A 80 12.64 -10.64 1.60
CA GLU A 80 12.43 -11.98 2.13
C GLU A 80 13.34 -12.96 1.39
N ASN A 81 14.11 -13.76 2.15
CA ASN A 81 15.07 -14.72 1.60
C ASN A 81 16.08 -14.13 0.60
N GLY A 82 16.48 -12.87 0.79
CA GLY A 82 17.42 -12.16 -0.08
C GLY A 82 16.79 -11.58 -1.36
N ALA A 83 15.45 -11.63 -1.50
CA ALA A 83 14.72 -11.07 -2.63
C ALA A 83 13.80 -9.91 -2.20
N LYS A 84 13.82 -8.83 -2.98
CA LYS A 84 12.89 -7.72 -2.75
C LYS A 84 11.44 -8.15 -3.04
N GLN A 85 10.54 -7.76 -2.15
CA GLN A 85 9.12 -8.07 -2.25
C GLN A 85 8.43 -7.00 -3.12
N ALA A 86 8.69 -7.07 -4.42
CA ALA A 86 8.11 -6.16 -5.41
C ALA A 86 7.98 -6.85 -6.77
N ALA A 87 6.90 -6.55 -7.47
CA ALA A 87 6.70 -6.91 -8.86
C ALA A 87 6.31 -5.68 -9.66
N VAL A 88 6.96 -5.46 -10.78
CA VAL A 88 6.72 -4.35 -11.70
C VAL A 88 6.51 -4.92 -13.10
N TYR A 89 5.43 -4.52 -13.75
CA TYR A 89 5.13 -4.84 -15.13
C TYR A 89 4.95 -3.53 -15.90
N VAL A 90 5.45 -3.46 -17.12
CA VAL A 90 5.38 -2.27 -17.97
C VAL A 90 5.03 -2.63 -19.40
N SER A 91 4.32 -1.74 -20.09
CA SER A 91 4.15 -1.77 -21.53
C SER A 91 5.38 -1.16 -22.22
N GLY A 92 5.74 -1.72 -23.37
CA GLY A 92 6.76 -1.15 -24.24
C GLY A 92 6.25 -0.01 -25.13
N ALA A 93 4.91 0.14 -25.27
CA ALA A 93 4.29 1.05 -26.23
C ALA A 93 3.34 2.08 -25.60
N TYR A 94 2.73 1.76 -24.45
CA TYR A 94 1.69 2.53 -23.79
C TYR A 94 2.08 2.92 -22.36
N PRO A 95 1.37 3.86 -21.70
CA PRO A 95 1.68 4.23 -20.32
C PRO A 95 1.22 3.19 -19.29
N GLU A 96 0.88 1.99 -19.74
CA GLU A 96 0.31 0.94 -18.93
C GLU A 96 1.37 0.27 -18.06
N MET A 97 1.04 0.10 -16.79
CA MET A 97 1.98 -0.45 -15.81
C MET A 97 1.28 -1.02 -14.59
N ILE A 98 1.97 -1.91 -13.90
CA ILE A 98 1.58 -2.45 -12.60
C ILE A 98 2.78 -2.31 -11.67
N PHE A 99 2.55 -1.72 -10.49
CA PHE A 99 3.43 -1.81 -9.34
C PHE A 99 2.69 -2.54 -8.22
N ALA A 100 3.29 -3.58 -7.69
CA ALA A 100 2.85 -4.26 -6.48
C ALA A 100 4.06 -4.42 -5.56
N ILE A 101 4.06 -3.70 -4.44
CA ILE A 101 5.24 -3.56 -3.59
C ILE A 101 4.85 -3.76 -2.13
N LYS A 102 5.61 -4.61 -1.43
CA LYS A 102 5.60 -4.70 0.03
C LYS A 102 6.72 -3.81 0.56
N ALA A 103 6.36 -2.71 1.21
CA ALA A 103 7.32 -1.84 1.88
C ALA A 103 7.73 -2.41 3.24
N VAL A 104 8.82 -1.91 3.82
CA VAL A 104 9.31 -2.35 5.14
C VAL A 104 8.33 -2.02 6.26
N ASP A 105 7.55 -0.93 6.11
CA ASP A 105 6.48 -0.51 7.02
C ASP A 105 5.49 0.42 6.31
N ALA A 106 4.46 0.87 7.02
CA ALA A 106 3.44 1.77 6.48
C ALA A 106 3.99 3.15 6.11
N ASN A 107 4.99 3.69 6.82
CA ASN A 107 5.60 4.98 6.47
C ASN A 107 6.41 4.87 5.17
N ALA A 108 7.11 3.75 5.00
CA ALA A 108 7.82 3.44 3.75
C ALA A 108 6.83 3.26 2.59
N ALA A 109 5.65 2.66 2.82
CA ALA A 109 4.60 2.54 1.81
C ALA A 109 4.13 3.91 1.28
N ASP A 110 3.96 4.89 2.17
CA ASP A 110 3.64 6.27 1.76
C ASP A 110 4.76 6.90 0.92
N GLN A 111 6.02 6.62 1.22
CA GLN A 111 7.16 7.12 0.44
C GLN A 111 7.22 6.46 -0.94
N VAL A 112 7.02 5.15 -0.99
CA VAL A 112 6.93 4.38 -2.25
C VAL A 112 5.78 4.93 -3.12
N MET A 113 4.60 5.15 -2.56
CA MET A 113 3.47 5.72 -3.31
C MET A 113 3.82 7.09 -3.89
N LYS A 114 4.42 8.00 -3.11
CA LYS A 114 4.85 9.33 -3.59
C LYS A 114 5.88 9.25 -4.70
N ALA A 115 6.79 8.29 -4.65
CA ALA A 115 7.76 8.08 -5.72
C ALA A 115 7.07 7.58 -7.01
N ILE A 116 6.12 6.63 -6.90
CA ILE A 116 5.34 6.18 -8.05
C ILE A 116 4.48 7.31 -8.62
N GLU A 117 3.91 8.17 -7.79
CA GLU A 117 3.16 9.34 -8.25
C GLU A 117 4.02 10.29 -9.10
N LYS A 118 5.29 10.50 -8.75
CA LYS A 118 6.23 11.26 -9.59
C LYS A 118 6.48 10.59 -10.95
N ILE A 119 6.54 9.25 -10.97
CA ILE A 119 6.62 8.50 -12.23
C ILE A 119 5.39 8.79 -13.09
N LEU A 120 4.19 8.68 -12.52
CA LEU A 120 2.94 8.98 -13.22
C LEU A 120 2.89 10.42 -13.73
N ASP A 121 3.31 11.41 -12.92
CA ASP A 121 3.39 12.82 -13.33
C ASP A 121 4.34 13.02 -14.52
N ASN A 122 5.46 12.30 -14.57
CA ASN A 122 6.38 12.35 -15.70
C ASN A 122 5.78 11.71 -16.96
N TYR A 123 5.08 10.59 -16.80
CA TYR A 123 4.34 9.96 -17.90
C TYR A 123 3.24 10.88 -18.43
N GLU A 124 2.44 11.49 -17.56
CA GLU A 124 1.39 12.44 -17.95
C GLU A 124 1.97 13.59 -18.79
N LYS A 125 3.06 14.23 -18.32
CA LYS A 125 3.74 15.31 -19.06
C LYS A 125 4.21 14.86 -20.44
N ASN A 126 4.79 13.67 -20.53
CA ASN A 126 5.26 13.12 -21.79
C ASN A 126 4.09 12.82 -22.73
N TYR A 127 3.08 12.10 -22.27
CA TYR A 127 1.92 11.72 -23.07
C TYR A 127 1.05 12.90 -23.46
N THR A 128 0.99 13.99 -22.70
CA THR A 128 0.33 15.23 -23.10
C THR A 128 0.78 15.74 -24.46
N ASN A 129 2.07 15.48 -24.81
CA ASN A 129 2.64 15.93 -26.10
C ASN A 129 2.63 14.86 -27.19
N TYR A 130 2.73 13.57 -26.83
CA TYR A 130 2.96 12.49 -27.79
C TYR A 130 1.79 11.51 -27.96
N GLY A 131 0.84 11.50 -27.04
CA GLY A 131 -0.32 10.60 -27.02
C GLY A 131 -1.40 11.10 -26.08
N PRO A 132 -2.01 12.27 -26.34
CA PRO A 132 -2.94 12.92 -25.40
C PRO A 132 -4.17 12.05 -25.07
N GLU A 133 -4.54 11.11 -25.94
CA GLU A 133 -5.61 10.14 -25.71
C GLU A 133 -5.29 9.17 -24.56
N GLN A 134 -4.01 8.97 -24.24
CA GLN A 134 -3.54 8.08 -23.16
C GLN A 134 -3.52 8.77 -21.78
N VAL A 135 -3.57 10.11 -21.74
CA VAL A 135 -3.47 10.87 -20.48
C VAL A 135 -4.54 10.48 -19.49
N SER A 136 -5.76 10.21 -19.97
CA SER A 136 -6.88 9.79 -19.10
C SER A 136 -6.60 8.49 -18.34
N LYS A 137 -5.84 7.54 -18.93
CA LYS A 137 -5.44 6.30 -18.25
C LYS A 137 -4.51 6.60 -17.08
N ILE A 138 -3.54 7.51 -17.28
CA ILE A 138 -2.55 7.88 -16.27
C ILE A 138 -3.22 8.63 -15.11
N THR A 139 -4.04 9.63 -15.42
CA THR A 139 -4.69 10.47 -14.41
C THR A 139 -5.75 9.73 -13.59
N SER A 140 -6.35 8.68 -14.15
CA SER A 140 -7.30 7.79 -13.45
C SER A 140 -6.66 6.51 -12.91
N ALA A 141 -5.33 6.43 -12.82
CA ALA A 141 -4.61 5.27 -12.32
C ALA A 141 -5.17 4.77 -10.99
N VAL A 142 -5.27 3.46 -10.84
CA VAL A 142 -5.62 2.82 -9.57
C VAL A 142 -4.44 3.00 -8.62
N LYS A 143 -4.71 3.55 -7.43
CA LYS A 143 -3.71 3.75 -6.37
C LYS A 143 -4.27 3.26 -5.05
N VAL A 144 -3.66 2.23 -4.47
CA VAL A 144 -4.12 1.59 -3.23
C VAL A 144 -2.96 1.36 -2.28
N ILE A 145 -3.12 1.79 -1.02
CA ILE A 145 -2.26 1.41 0.10
C ILE A 145 -3.09 0.54 1.05
N ARG A 146 -2.51 -0.57 1.51
CA ARG A 146 -3.04 -1.43 2.57
C ARG A 146 -1.92 -1.74 3.57
N GLY A 147 -1.84 -0.97 4.66
CA GLY A 147 -0.73 -1.06 5.60
C GLY A 147 0.61 -0.81 4.91
N GLN A 148 1.46 -1.82 4.84
CA GLN A 148 2.77 -1.74 4.17
C GLN A 148 2.74 -2.08 2.67
N TYR A 149 1.57 -2.36 2.08
CA TYR A 149 1.43 -2.78 0.69
C TYR A 149 0.98 -1.63 -0.19
N VAL A 150 1.63 -1.48 -1.32
CA VAL A 150 1.36 -0.46 -2.34
C VAL A 150 1.02 -1.13 -3.65
N PHE A 151 -0.10 -0.76 -4.24
CA PHE A 151 -0.54 -1.23 -5.54
C PHE A 151 -0.88 -0.01 -6.42
N VAL A 152 -0.28 0.04 -7.61
CA VAL A 152 -0.61 1.05 -8.62
C VAL A 152 -0.81 0.34 -9.96
N ILE A 153 -1.90 0.64 -10.64
CA ILE A 153 -2.23 0.06 -11.95
C ILE A 153 -2.64 1.19 -12.89
N VAL A 154 -2.01 1.23 -14.04
CA VAL A 154 -2.47 2.01 -15.21
C VAL A 154 -2.85 1.02 -16.28
N SER A 155 -4.14 0.97 -16.63
CA SER A 155 -4.70 -0.02 -17.54
C SER A 155 -5.66 0.62 -18.55
N ASN A 156 -6.14 -0.16 -19.48
CA ASN A 156 -7.13 0.27 -20.45
C ASN A 156 -8.50 0.58 -19.81
N ASP A 157 -8.82 -0.10 -18.70
CA ASP A 157 -10.01 0.14 -17.87
C ASP A 157 -9.64 0.13 -16.38
N ASN A 158 -9.27 1.30 -15.86
CA ASN A 158 -8.88 1.45 -14.46
C ASN A 158 -10.02 1.17 -13.47
N ALA A 159 -11.29 1.36 -13.87
CA ALA A 159 -12.43 1.06 -13.00
C ALA A 159 -12.60 -0.47 -12.82
N ALA A 160 -12.47 -1.23 -13.90
CA ALA A 160 -12.45 -2.68 -13.84
C ALA A 160 -11.22 -3.19 -13.07
N ALA A 161 -10.04 -2.60 -13.31
CA ALA A 161 -8.80 -2.92 -12.58
C ALA A 161 -8.95 -2.68 -11.07
N GLN A 162 -9.55 -1.57 -10.65
CA GLN A 162 -9.83 -1.28 -9.25
C GLN A 162 -10.76 -2.32 -8.63
N THR A 163 -11.82 -2.70 -9.35
CA THR A 163 -12.79 -3.71 -8.89
C THR A 163 -12.10 -5.07 -8.73
N TYR A 164 -11.29 -5.47 -9.70
CA TYR A 164 -10.54 -6.72 -9.67
C TYR A 164 -9.54 -6.74 -8.50
N LEU A 165 -8.73 -5.70 -8.36
CA LEU A 165 -7.76 -5.57 -7.26
C LEU A 165 -8.46 -5.64 -5.90
N ASN A 166 -9.57 -4.94 -5.72
CA ASN A 166 -10.34 -4.99 -4.47
C ASN A 166 -10.80 -6.42 -4.14
N GLY A 167 -11.18 -7.20 -5.15
CA GLY A 167 -11.53 -8.62 -4.98
C GLY A 167 -10.36 -9.48 -4.48
N LEU A 168 -9.13 -9.20 -4.93
CA LEU A 168 -7.93 -9.89 -4.47
C LEU A 168 -7.55 -9.48 -3.03
N LEU A 169 -7.75 -8.23 -2.69
CA LEU A 169 -7.38 -7.69 -1.37
C LEU A 169 -8.42 -8.02 -0.27
N GLY A 170 -9.65 -8.32 -0.60
CA GLY A 170 -10.71 -8.77 0.33
C GLY A 170 -11.45 -7.65 1.00
#